data_09b9fe0c52f4619b081b3a9cbc795300
#
_entry.id   09b9fe0c52f4619b081b3a9cbc795300
#
_cell.length_a   1.000
_cell.length_b   1.000
_cell.length_c   1.000
_cell.angle_alpha   90.00
_cell.angle_beta   90.00
_cell.angle_gamma   90.00
#
_symmetry.space_group_name_H-M   'P 1'
#
loop_
_entity.id
_entity.type
_entity.pdbx_description
1 polymer ?
#
loop_
_entity_poly.entity_id
_entity_poly.type
_entity_poly.pdbx_seq_one_letter_code
_entity_poly.pdbx_strand_id
1 'polypeptide(L)'
;LGKNISYLIPVMTLLMVIIIVSRYFFGTGRTDLQELVMYIHSLIFLGCAGYVFNQDEHVRVDIFYREASSKYKDGINLVCGIIFLLPVTIIIFIYSIDLVSMSWSIEETSTEPGGLAYVYIQKSFIFLFPLTLIGAFLYEAVRIIWK
;
A
#
# COMPACT_ATOMS: atom_id res chain seq x y z
N LEU A 1 -8.15 9.57 -2.45
CA LEU A 1 -7.42 8.55 -3.20
C LEU A 1 -7.82 7.15 -2.73
N GLY A 2 -7.68 6.81 -1.45
CA GLY A 2 -7.96 5.47 -0.91
C GLY A 2 -9.36 4.95 -1.19
N LYS A 3 -10.39 5.77 -0.99
CA LYS A 3 -11.77 5.39 -1.31
C LYS A 3 -11.99 4.99 -2.78
N ASN A 4 -11.29 5.66 -3.70
CA ASN A 4 -11.40 5.32 -5.13
C ASN A 4 -10.65 4.02 -5.46
N ILE A 5 -9.51 3.80 -4.82
CA ILE A 5 -8.74 2.56 -5.00
C ILE A 5 -9.49 1.35 -4.44
N SER A 6 -10.26 1.50 -3.36
CA SER A 6 -11.03 0.39 -2.77
C SER A 6 -12.11 -0.18 -3.72
N TYR A 7 -12.55 0.56 -4.74
CA TYR A 7 -13.45 0.01 -5.77
C TYR A 7 -12.79 -1.08 -6.64
N LEU A 8 -11.48 -1.23 -6.58
CA LEU A 8 -10.77 -2.34 -7.23
C LEU A 8 -10.93 -3.67 -6.49
N ILE A 9 -11.38 -3.68 -5.22
CA ILE A 9 -11.57 -4.91 -4.45
C ILE A 9 -12.60 -5.85 -5.11
N PRO A 10 -13.80 -5.39 -5.50
CA PRO A 10 -14.74 -6.25 -6.22
C PRO A 10 -14.18 -6.78 -7.54
N VAL A 11 -13.41 -5.96 -8.27
CA VAL A 11 -12.76 -6.38 -9.51
C VAL A 11 -11.75 -7.49 -9.26
N MET A 12 -10.90 -7.32 -8.25
CA MET A 12 -9.93 -8.33 -7.81
C MET A 12 -10.63 -9.64 -7.41
N THR A 13 -11.71 -9.55 -6.65
CA THR A 13 -12.50 -10.71 -6.23
C THR A 13 -13.08 -11.45 -7.43
N LEU A 14 -13.66 -10.73 -8.40
CA LEU A 14 -14.20 -11.31 -9.62
C LEU A 14 -13.12 -12.02 -10.44
N LEU A 15 -11.94 -11.41 -10.58
CA LEU A 15 -10.80 -12.04 -11.27
C LEU A 15 -10.37 -13.33 -10.58
N MET A 16 -10.31 -13.34 -9.23
CA MET A 16 -10.01 -14.56 -8.46
C MET A 16 -11.02 -15.69 -8.76
N VAL A 17 -12.31 -15.36 -8.79
CA VAL A 17 -13.35 -16.34 -9.13
C VAL A 17 -13.15 -16.89 -10.54
N ILE A 18 -12.85 -16.01 -11.52
CA ILE A 18 -12.58 -16.43 -12.92
C ILE A 18 -11.37 -17.37 -12.98
N ILE A 19 -10.29 -17.05 -12.24
CA ILE A 19 -9.08 -17.88 -12.20
C ILE A 19 -9.40 -19.28 -11.63
N ILE A 20 -10.15 -19.34 -10.53
CA ILE A 20 -10.55 -20.58 -9.89
C ILE A 20 -11.41 -21.42 -10.84
N VAL A 21 -12.44 -20.82 -11.44
CA VAL A 21 -13.32 -21.51 -12.40
C VAL A 21 -12.51 -22.01 -13.60
N SER A 22 -11.63 -21.18 -14.17
CA SER A 22 -10.79 -21.59 -15.31
C SER A 22 -9.90 -22.79 -14.97
N ARG A 23 -9.34 -22.82 -13.77
CA ARG A 23 -8.48 -23.92 -13.33
C ARG A 23 -9.25 -25.22 -13.11
N TYR A 24 -10.39 -25.16 -12.41
CA TYR A 24 -11.10 -26.38 -12.01
C TYR A 24 -12.05 -26.92 -13.08
N PHE A 25 -12.68 -26.08 -13.89
CA PHE A 25 -13.62 -26.53 -14.94
C PHE A 25 -12.98 -26.71 -16.29
N PHE A 26 -11.96 -25.89 -16.63
CA PHE A 26 -11.32 -25.93 -17.94
C PHE A 26 -9.90 -26.51 -17.90
N GLY A 27 -9.36 -26.81 -16.72
CA GLY A 27 -8.00 -27.32 -16.56
C GLY A 27 -6.90 -26.35 -17.01
N THR A 28 -7.24 -25.06 -17.22
CA THR A 28 -6.30 -24.06 -17.72
C THR A 28 -5.79 -23.17 -16.58
N GLY A 29 -4.47 -23.24 -16.33
CA GLY A 29 -3.80 -22.30 -15.42
C GLY A 29 -3.49 -20.99 -16.17
N ARG A 30 -4.03 -19.86 -15.68
CA ARG A 30 -3.79 -18.51 -16.23
C ARG A 30 -2.87 -17.75 -15.29
N THR A 31 -1.56 -17.89 -15.50
CA THR A 31 -0.52 -17.21 -14.71
C THR A 31 -0.60 -15.69 -14.85
N ASP A 32 -0.88 -15.21 -16.06
CA ASP A 32 -1.09 -13.79 -16.35
C ASP A 32 -2.20 -13.14 -15.51
N LEU A 33 -3.34 -13.83 -15.35
CA LEU A 33 -4.44 -13.32 -14.51
C LEU A 33 -4.10 -13.39 -13.02
N GLN A 34 -3.36 -14.42 -12.58
CA GLN A 34 -2.90 -14.50 -11.18
C GLN A 34 -1.96 -13.33 -10.83
N GLU A 35 -1.02 -13.03 -11.71
CA GLU A 35 -0.14 -11.87 -11.54
C GLU A 35 -0.89 -10.55 -11.61
N LEU A 36 -1.89 -10.42 -12.50
CA LEU A 36 -2.73 -9.22 -12.54
C LEU A 36 -3.45 -8.98 -11.21
N VAL A 37 -3.95 -10.04 -10.57
CA VAL A 37 -4.54 -9.95 -9.22
C VAL A 37 -3.51 -9.47 -8.20
N MET A 38 -2.26 -9.96 -8.26
CA MET A 38 -1.18 -9.49 -7.39
C MET A 38 -0.85 -8.01 -7.61
N TYR A 39 -0.90 -7.52 -8.87
CA TYR A 39 -0.69 -6.11 -9.19
C TYR A 39 -1.81 -5.23 -8.61
N ILE A 40 -3.06 -5.64 -8.80
CA ILE A 40 -4.21 -4.93 -8.24
C ILE A 40 -4.15 -4.95 -6.71
N HIS A 41 -3.81 -6.07 -6.10
CA HIS A 41 -3.67 -6.20 -4.65
C HIS A 41 -2.59 -5.27 -4.11
N SER A 42 -1.41 -5.25 -4.74
CA SER A 42 -0.32 -4.35 -4.32
C SER A 42 -0.70 -2.87 -4.46
N LEU A 43 -1.40 -2.50 -5.53
CA LEU A 43 -1.90 -1.15 -5.73
C LEU A 43 -2.89 -0.74 -4.63
N ILE A 44 -3.84 -1.62 -4.29
CA ILE A 44 -4.82 -1.39 -3.22
C ILE A 44 -4.10 -1.25 -1.88
N PHE A 45 -3.26 -2.21 -1.53
CA PHE A 45 -2.61 -2.28 -0.23
C PHE A 45 -1.68 -1.07 0.00
N LEU A 46 -0.81 -0.79 -0.94
CA LEU A 46 0.17 0.29 -0.82
C LEU A 46 -0.47 1.68 -1.01
N GLY A 47 -1.47 1.77 -1.90
CA GLY A 47 -2.16 3.04 -2.18
C GLY A 47 -3.17 3.46 -1.12
N CYS A 48 -3.75 2.51 -0.36
CA CYS A 48 -4.70 2.82 0.71
C CYS A 48 -4.03 3.08 2.07
N ALA A 49 -2.73 2.84 2.23
CA ALA A 49 -2.04 2.96 3.52
C ALA A 49 -2.26 4.31 4.20
N GLY A 50 -2.08 5.42 3.49
CA GLY A 50 -2.33 6.76 4.04
C GLY A 50 -3.81 7.05 4.32
N TYR A 51 -4.74 6.46 3.57
CA TYR A 51 -6.16 6.59 3.85
C TYR A 51 -6.55 5.91 5.17
N VAL A 52 -6.08 4.69 5.37
CA VAL A 52 -6.31 3.92 6.61
C VAL A 52 -5.67 4.63 7.81
N PHE A 53 -4.50 5.24 7.62
CA PHE A 53 -3.85 6.06 8.64
C PHE A 53 -4.74 7.22 9.10
N ASN A 54 -5.33 7.97 8.17
CA ASN A 54 -6.20 9.11 8.50
C ASN A 54 -7.56 8.70 9.11
N GLN A 55 -8.02 7.46 8.91
CA GLN A 55 -9.24 6.95 9.54
C GLN A 55 -9.02 6.44 10.96
N ASP A 56 -7.79 6.49 11.46
CA ASP A 56 -7.42 5.97 12.79
C ASP A 56 -7.66 4.46 12.96
N GLU A 57 -7.64 3.71 11.84
CA GLU A 57 -7.93 2.28 11.81
C GLU A 57 -6.66 1.39 11.86
N HIS A 58 -5.48 2.00 12.08
CA HIS A 58 -4.27 1.24 12.32
C HIS A 58 -4.29 0.57 13.68
N VAL A 59 -3.81 -0.67 13.74
CA VAL A 59 -3.66 -1.40 15.00
C VAL A 59 -2.71 -0.66 15.92
N ARG A 60 -3.18 -0.30 17.11
CA ARG A 60 -2.42 0.43 18.15
C ARG A 60 -2.38 -0.35 19.44
N VAL A 61 -1.35 -0.10 20.23
CA VAL A 61 -1.29 -0.57 21.62
C VAL A 61 -2.06 0.44 22.49
N ASP A 62 -3.34 0.19 22.71
CA ASP A 62 -4.30 1.13 23.31
C ASP A 62 -4.20 1.29 24.84
N ILE A 63 -3.34 0.51 25.50
CA ILE A 63 -3.29 0.42 26.98
C ILE A 63 -3.11 1.79 27.64
N PHE A 64 -2.25 2.65 27.07
CA PHE A 64 -1.98 3.99 27.59
C PHE A 64 -2.73 5.11 26.85
N TYR A 65 -3.28 4.79 25.69
CA TYR A 65 -3.89 5.76 24.79
C TYR A 65 -5.40 5.91 25.04
N ARG A 66 -6.08 4.85 25.46
CA ARG A 66 -7.55 4.80 25.54
C ARG A 66 -8.17 5.85 26.45
N GLU A 67 -7.59 6.06 27.64
CA GLU A 67 -8.09 7.00 28.68
C GLU A 67 -7.42 8.39 28.61
N ALA A 68 -6.52 8.61 27.66
CA ALA A 68 -5.78 9.84 27.56
C ALA A 68 -6.63 11.01 27.00
N SER A 69 -6.33 12.23 27.45
CA SER A 69 -6.97 13.44 26.93
C SER A 69 -6.65 13.66 25.45
N SER A 70 -7.53 14.38 24.73
CA SER A 70 -7.34 14.68 23.29
C SER A 70 -5.98 15.35 23.00
N LYS A 71 -5.56 16.30 23.83
CA LYS A 71 -4.25 16.98 23.69
C LYS A 71 -3.06 16.02 23.83
N TYR A 72 -3.16 15.06 24.75
CA TYR A 72 -2.12 14.06 24.95
C TYR A 72 -2.04 13.10 23.76
N LYS A 73 -3.19 12.70 23.22
CA LYS A 73 -3.28 11.89 21.98
C LYS A 73 -2.67 12.60 20.79
N ASP A 74 -3.03 13.87 20.59
CA ASP A 74 -2.48 14.72 19.51
C ASP A 74 -0.95 14.83 19.65
N GLY A 75 -0.43 15.03 20.87
CA GLY A 75 1.00 15.11 21.15
C GLY A 75 1.75 13.79 20.86
N ILE A 76 1.22 12.65 21.32
CA ILE A 76 1.82 11.34 21.04
C ILE A 76 1.82 11.05 19.53
N ASN A 77 0.73 11.32 18.82
CA ASN A 77 0.65 11.10 17.39
C ASN A 77 1.71 11.90 16.63
N LEU A 78 1.93 13.16 17.00
CA LEU A 78 2.98 13.98 16.40
C LEU A 78 4.38 13.45 16.69
N VAL A 79 4.68 13.17 17.96
CA VAL A 79 6.01 12.71 18.37
C VAL A 79 6.33 11.35 17.74
N CYS A 80 5.42 10.39 17.84
CA CYS A 80 5.61 9.07 17.24
C CYS A 80 5.67 9.15 15.70
N GLY A 81 4.88 10.02 15.08
CA GLY A 81 4.94 10.25 13.65
C GLY A 81 6.28 10.80 13.18
N ILE A 82 6.86 11.76 13.91
CA ILE A 82 8.16 12.32 13.58
C ILE A 82 9.30 11.33 13.84
N ILE A 83 9.25 10.60 14.95
CA ILE A 83 10.38 9.73 15.37
C ILE A 83 10.35 8.37 14.64
N PHE A 84 9.18 7.81 14.37
CA PHE A 84 9.06 6.47 13.80
C PHE A 84 8.53 6.47 12.37
N LEU A 85 7.37 7.12 12.12
CA LEU A 85 6.73 7.03 10.80
C LEU A 85 7.56 7.74 9.73
N LEU A 86 7.99 8.98 9.93
CA LEU A 86 8.76 9.73 8.95
C LEU A 86 10.11 9.06 8.63
N PRO A 87 10.97 8.69 9.60
CA PRO A 87 12.24 8.04 9.27
C PRO A 87 12.04 6.72 8.52
N VAL A 88 11.09 5.88 8.97
CA VAL A 88 10.84 4.59 8.32
C VAL A 88 10.33 4.78 6.88
N THR A 89 9.39 5.68 6.66
CA THR A 89 8.87 5.93 5.31
C THR A 89 9.91 6.55 4.39
N ILE A 90 10.78 7.44 4.90
CA ILE A 90 11.89 8.02 4.14
C ILE A 90 12.92 6.94 3.77
N ILE A 91 13.28 6.07 4.69
CA ILE A 91 14.19 4.94 4.44
C ILE A 91 13.60 4.04 3.35
N ILE A 92 12.34 3.63 3.47
CA ILE A 92 11.67 2.81 2.46
C ILE A 92 11.69 3.53 1.10
N PHE A 93 11.38 4.82 1.06
CA PHE A 93 11.38 5.58 -0.18
C PHE A 93 12.75 5.60 -0.86
N ILE A 94 13.82 5.90 -0.09
CA ILE A 94 15.19 5.97 -0.62
C ILE A 94 15.65 4.62 -1.18
N TYR A 95 15.50 3.54 -0.42
CA TYR A 95 15.91 2.21 -0.88
C TYR A 95 15.05 1.68 -2.03
N SER A 96 13.82 2.14 -2.16
CA SER A 96 12.95 1.78 -3.28
C SER A 96 13.40 2.40 -4.61
N ILE A 97 14.13 3.52 -4.58
CA ILE A 97 14.62 4.18 -5.81
C ILE A 97 15.53 3.24 -6.59
N ASP A 98 16.53 2.65 -5.92
CA ASP A 98 17.48 1.77 -6.59
C ASP A 98 16.79 0.50 -7.10
N LEU A 99 15.91 -0.08 -6.30
CA LEU A 99 15.14 -1.28 -6.66
C LEU A 99 14.26 -1.04 -7.90
N VAL A 100 13.56 0.09 -7.93
CA VAL A 100 12.67 0.43 -9.05
C VAL A 100 13.48 0.82 -10.28
N SER A 101 14.55 1.64 -10.13
CA SER A 101 15.39 2.06 -11.25
C SER A 101 16.06 0.87 -11.94
N MET A 102 16.56 -0.09 -11.15
CA MET A 102 17.13 -1.33 -11.69
C MET A 102 16.09 -2.13 -12.47
N SER A 103 14.89 -2.28 -11.93
CA SER A 103 13.79 -3.01 -12.58
C SER A 103 13.39 -2.37 -13.92
N TRP A 104 13.33 -1.03 -13.97
CA TRP A 104 13.08 -0.29 -15.20
C TRP A 104 14.21 -0.39 -16.23
N SER A 105 15.46 -0.39 -15.78
CA SER A 105 16.62 -0.47 -16.70
C SER A 105 16.70 -1.77 -17.49
N ILE A 106 16.16 -2.87 -16.93
CA ILE A 106 16.14 -4.19 -17.57
C ILE A 106 14.77 -4.55 -18.13
N GLU A 107 13.78 -3.64 -18.06
CA GLU A 107 12.37 -3.92 -18.42
C GLU A 107 11.89 -5.26 -17.82
N GLU A 108 12.05 -5.39 -16.51
CA GLU A 108 11.89 -6.66 -15.79
C GLU A 108 10.55 -7.32 -16.08
N THR A 109 10.61 -8.56 -16.57
CA THR A 109 9.45 -9.38 -16.87
C THR A 109 9.25 -10.46 -15.80
N SER A 110 8.07 -11.08 -15.78
CA SER A 110 7.83 -12.22 -14.91
C SER A 110 8.77 -13.39 -15.22
N THR A 111 9.20 -14.08 -14.18
CA THR A 111 9.98 -15.33 -14.27
C THR A 111 9.09 -16.55 -14.49
N GLU A 112 7.77 -16.41 -14.32
CA GLU A 112 6.82 -17.50 -14.47
C GLU A 112 6.39 -17.68 -15.94
N PRO A 113 6.27 -18.93 -16.43
CA PRO A 113 5.79 -19.19 -17.77
C PRO A 113 4.37 -18.62 -17.99
N GLY A 114 4.23 -17.76 -19.00
CA GLY A 114 2.96 -17.10 -19.31
C GLY A 114 2.58 -15.95 -18.38
N GLY A 115 3.52 -15.47 -17.56
CA GLY A 115 3.34 -14.31 -16.68
C GLY A 115 3.37 -12.97 -17.44
N LEU A 116 3.13 -11.88 -16.72
CA LEU A 116 3.06 -10.53 -17.28
C LEU A 116 4.48 -9.93 -17.48
N ALA A 117 4.64 -9.17 -18.56
CA ALA A 117 5.90 -8.50 -18.89
C ALA A 117 6.06 -7.12 -18.22
N TYR A 118 5.40 -6.86 -17.08
CA TYR A 118 5.32 -5.52 -16.50
C TYR A 118 5.67 -5.48 -15.01
N VAL A 119 6.62 -6.32 -14.57
CA VAL A 119 7.06 -6.39 -13.16
C VAL A 119 7.61 -5.06 -12.67
N TYR A 120 8.30 -4.31 -13.53
CA TYR A 120 8.82 -2.97 -13.23
C TYR A 120 7.70 -1.97 -12.87
N ILE A 121 6.51 -2.10 -13.47
CA ILE A 121 5.34 -1.28 -13.10
C ILE A 121 4.82 -1.67 -11.71
N GLN A 122 4.70 -2.98 -11.44
CA GLN A 122 4.29 -3.47 -10.12
C GLN A 122 5.24 -3.00 -9.01
N LYS A 123 6.55 -3.07 -9.24
CA LYS A 123 7.56 -2.60 -8.29
C LYS A 123 7.45 -1.10 -8.05
N SER A 124 7.05 -0.31 -9.05
CA SER A 124 6.84 1.13 -8.89
C SER A 124 5.74 1.49 -7.91
N PHE A 125 4.79 0.58 -7.63
CA PHE A 125 3.75 0.80 -6.63
C PHE A 125 4.29 0.92 -5.21
N ILE A 126 5.52 0.47 -4.95
CA ILE A 126 6.15 0.62 -3.63
C ILE A 126 6.26 2.08 -3.19
N PHE A 127 6.39 3.01 -4.14
CA PHE A 127 6.42 4.44 -3.84
C PHE A 127 5.10 4.98 -3.27
N LEU A 128 3.97 4.33 -3.57
CA LEU A 128 2.67 4.74 -3.06
C LEU A 128 2.61 4.66 -1.54
N PHE A 129 3.24 3.65 -0.95
CA PHE A 129 3.22 3.46 0.50
C PHE A 129 3.83 4.64 1.27
N PRO A 130 5.11 4.99 1.07
CA PRO A 130 5.70 6.13 1.78
C PRO A 130 5.05 7.46 1.39
N LEU A 131 4.70 7.67 0.11
CA LEU A 131 4.09 8.93 -0.32
C LEU A 131 2.71 9.15 0.30
N THR A 132 1.87 8.14 0.34
CA THR A 132 0.52 8.25 0.95
C THR A 132 0.59 8.40 2.46
N LEU A 133 1.52 7.71 3.14
CA LEU A 133 1.70 7.83 4.58
C LEU A 133 2.30 9.19 4.98
N ILE A 134 3.32 9.67 4.28
CA ILE A 134 3.89 11.00 4.52
C ILE A 134 2.82 12.07 4.31
N GLY A 135 2.07 11.98 3.20
CA GLY A 135 0.98 12.92 2.91
C GLY A 135 -0.11 12.92 3.97
N ALA A 136 -0.50 11.72 4.45
CA ALA A 136 -1.49 11.55 5.51
C ALA A 136 -1.00 12.11 6.85
N PHE A 137 0.25 11.83 7.20
CA PHE A 137 0.85 12.36 8.42
C PHE A 137 0.98 13.89 8.40
N LEU A 138 1.43 14.47 7.28
CA LEU A 138 1.53 15.92 7.13
C LEU A 138 0.15 16.60 7.25
N TYR A 139 -0.88 16.00 6.66
CA TYR A 139 -2.25 16.48 6.81
C TYR A 139 -2.71 16.47 8.27
N GLU A 140 -2.45 15.38 9.01
CA GLU A 140 -2.79 15.27 10.42
C GLU A 140 -1.99 16.26 11.29
N ALA A 141 -0.69 16.39 11.04
CA ALA A 141 0.18 17.34 11.74
C ALA A 141 -0.31 18.79 11.60
N VAL A 142 -0.64 19.20 10.37
CA VAL A 142 -1.22 20.53 10.11
C VAL A 142 -2.54 20.71 10.87
N ARG A 143 -3.43 19.72 10.81
CA ARG A 143 -4.70 19.74 11.52
C ARG A 143 -4.55 19.88 13.04
N ILE A 144 -3.54 19.25 13.64
CA ILE A 144 -3.27 19.33 15.07
C ILE A 144 -2.71 20.71 15.45
N ILE A 145 -1.81 21.26 14.64
CA ILE A 145 -1.16 22.55 14.90
C ILE A 145 -2.16 23.71 14.77
N TRP A 146 -3.12 23.60 13.87
CA TRP A 146 -4.11 24.68 13.61
C TRP A 146 -5.39 24.53 14.46
N LYS A 147 -5.46 23.61 15.40
CA LYS A 147 -6.57 23.36 16.35
C LYS A 147 -6.36 24.09 17.68
#